data_60df1d2bdc991e467e000daed60b5752
#
_entry.id   60df1d2bdc991e467e000daed60b5752
#
_cell.length_a   1.000
_cell.length_b   1.000
_cell.length_c   1.000
_cell.angle_alpha   90.00
_cell.angle_beta   90.00
_cell.angle_gamma   90.00
#
_symmetry.space_group_name_H-M   'P 1'
#
loop_
_entity.id
_entity.type
_entity.pdbx_description
1 polymer ?
#
loop_
_entity_poly.entity_id
_entity_poly.type
_entity_poly.pdbx_seq_one_letter_code
_entity_poly.pdbx_strand_id
1 'polypeptide(L)'
;MEYRKIQEALEALQKGRLVLVIDDKDRENEGDLICSAQAATTENVNFMATYAKGLICMPMSESLANQLMLSPMVENNADNHKTAFTVSIDYKETTTGISAEERGLTARMCVAEDITPSDFRRPGHMFPLIAKKGGVLERNGHTEATVDLLKLAGLKECGLCCEIMNHDGKMMRTDDLIQFSKKHNIPLITIKELQEYRKVYDQLVERVSTVNMPTRYGNFKAISYIDKLNGEHHLALIMGNIEDEANVLCRVHSECLTGDVLGSLRCDCGQQFDKAMKMIVENGSGVLLYLRQEGRGIGLINKLKAYHLQDQGMDTLDANLALGFEGDLREYHIGAQMLKDLGLQSLHLLTNNPDKVEQLEKYGITISSRISIEIEANPYDSFYLETKKNRMGHILNMEEK
;
A
#
# COMPACT_ATOMS: atom_id res chain seq x y z
N MET A 1 7.84 -3.20 -19.06
CA MET A 1 7.39 -4.62 -19.03
C MET A 1 7.00 -5.11 -17.63
N GLU A 2 7.31 -4.36 -16.60
CA GLU A 2 7.22 -4.79 -15.20
C GLU A 2 5.78 -5.07 -14.69
N TYR A 3 4.77 -4.40 -15.25
CA TYR A 3 3.37 -4.57 -14.81
C TYR A 3 2.43 -5.09 -15.90
N ARG A 4 2.95 -5.89 -16.82
CA ARG A 4 2.20 -6.42 -17.98
C ARG A 4 0.93 -7.19 -17.55
N LYS A 5 1.02 -8.00 -16.51
CA LYS A 5 -0.14 -8.77 -16.02
C LYS A 5 -1.28 -7.86 -15.52
N ILE A 6 -0.94 -6.77 -14.81
CA ILE A 6 -1.96 -5.78 -14.37
C ILE A 6 -2.61 -5.14 -15.58
N GLN A 7 -1.85 -4.73 -16.59
CA GLN A 7 -2.39 -4.14 -17.82
C GLN A 7 -3.30 -5.13 -18.56
N GLU A 8 -2.91 -6.40 -18.70
CA GLU A 8 -3.74 -7.46 -19.30
C GLU A 8 -5.06 -7.66 -18.53
N ALA A 9 -5.01 -7.57 -17.18
CA ALA A 9 -6.20 -7.64 -16.34
C ALA A 9 -7.13 -6.42 -16.54
N LEU A 10 -6.58 -5.21 -16.58
CA LEU A 10 -7.35 -3.98 -16.81
C LEU A 10 -8.02 -4.00 -18.19
N GLU A 11 -7.28 -4.41 -19.25
CA GLU A 11 -7.85 -4.58 -20.59
C GLU A 11 -8.97 -5.65 -20.64
N ALA A 12 -8.81 -6.73 -19.88
CA ALA A 12 -9.84 -7.76 -19.81
C ALA A 12 -11.13 -7.22 -19.19
N LEU A 13 -11.03 -6.45 -18.08
CA LEU A 13 -12.18 -5.82 -17.44
C LEU A 13 -12.85 -4.78 -18.35
N GLN A 14 -12.08 -3.97 -19.07
CA GLN A 14 -12.61 -3.02 -20.06
C GLN A 14 -13.39 -3.70 -21.18
N LYS A 15 -12.98 -4.93 -21.57
CA LYS A 15 -13.67 -5.77 -22.57
C LYS A 15 -14.81 -6.60 -21.96
N GLY A 16 -15.18 -6.36 -20.71
CA GLY A 16 -16.23 -7.08 -20.00
C GLY A 16 -15.92 -8.53 -19.67
N ARG A 17 -14.63 -8.91 -19.65
CA ARG A 17 -14.17 -10.29 -19.31
C ARG A 17 -13.86 -10.43 -17.84
N LEU A 18 -13.81 -11.69 -17.40
CA LEU A 18 -13.40 -12.06 -16.05
C LEU A 18 -11.88 -11.92 -15.87
N VAL A 19 -11.49 -11.60 -14.62
CA VAL A 19 -10.12 -11.63 -14.14
C VAL A 19 -10.07 -12.47 -12.87
N LEU A 20 -8.98 -13.23 -12.66
CA LEU A 20 -8.72 -14.00 -11.45
C LEU A 20 -7.70 -13.24 -10.58
N VAL A 21 -8.06 -13.01 -9.33
CA VAL A 21 -7.20 -12.34 -8.36
C VAL A 21 -6.93 -13.29 -7.20
N ILE A 22 -5.64 -13.43 -6.81
CA ILE A 22 -5.21 -14.26 -5.67
C ILE A 22 -4.71 -13.34 -4.56
N ASP A 23 -5.12 -13.61 -3.33
CA ASP A 23 -4.60 -12.91 -2.16
C ASP A 23 -3.34 -13.59 -1.57
N ASP A 24 -2.83 -13.04 -0.46
CA ASP A 24 -1.62 -13.53 0.18
C ASP A 24 -1.87 -14.89 0.86
N LYS A 25 -0.82 -15.72 0.91
CA LYS A 25 -0.83 -17.01 1.63
C LYS A 25 -1.10 -16.86 3.12
N ASP A 26 -0.68 -15.74 3.69
CA ASP A 26 -0.83 -15.44 5.12
C ASP A 26 -2.18 -14.80 5.44
N ARG A 27 -3.05 -14.54 4.42
CA ARG A 27 -4.41 -14.03 4.61
C ARG A 27 -5.44 -15.16 4.46
N GLU A 28 -6.10 -15.29 3.34
CA GLU A 28 -7.09 -16.37 3.04
C GLU A 28 -6.45 -17.47 2.18
N ASN A 29 -5.43 -17.10 1.39
CA ASN A 29 -4.78 -17.94 0.39
C ASN A 29 -5.80 -18.50 -0.63
N GLU A 30 -6.65 -17.64 -1.13
CA GLU A 30 -7.77 -17.95 -2.02
C GLU A 30 -7.69 -17.15 -3.32
N GLY A 31 -8.56 -17.45 -4.25
CA GLY A 31 -8.68 -16.71 -5.50
C GLY A 31 -10.13 -16.45 -5.84
N ASP A 32 -10.40 -15.21 -6.28
CA ASP A 32 -11.71 -14.78 -6.73
C ASP A 32 -11.74 -14.51 -8.23
N LEU A 33 -12.85 -14.87 -8.86
CA LEU A 33 -13.23 -14.32 -10.16
C LEU A 33 -13.85 -12.95 -9.98
N ILE A 34 -13.37 -11.98 -10.77
CA ILE A 34 -13.83 -10.59 -10.73
C ILE A 34 -14.33 -10.16 -12.10
N CYS A 35 -15.44 -9.41 -12.14
CA CYS A 35 -15.86 -8.63 -13.30
C CYS A 35 -16.51 -7.31 -12.89
N SER A 36 -16.64 -6.34 -13.84
CA SER A 36 -17.36 -5.11 -13.57
C SER A 36 -18.87 -5.34 -13.47
N ALA A 37 -19.56 -4.58 -12.66
CA ALA A 37 -21.01 -4.60 -12.60
C ALA A 37 -21.66 -4.27 -13.94
N GLN A 38 -21.04 -3.38 -14.75
CA GLN A 38 -21.48 -3.04 -16.10
C GLN A 38 -21.47 -4.27 -17.04
N ALA A 39 -20.53 -5.21 -16.82
CA ALA A 39 -20.38 -6.45 -17.57
C ALA A 39 -20.90 -7.69 -16.84
N ALA A 40 -21.76 -7.52 -15.83
CA ALA A 40 -22.42 -8.62 -15.14
C ALA A 40 -23.51 -9.23 -16.03
N THR A 41 -23.10 -9.85 -17.13
CA THR A 41 -23.98 -10.55 -18.07
C THR A 41 -24.43 -11.89 -17.49
N THR A 42 -25.47 -12.49 -18.06
CA THR A 42 -25.91 -13.82 -17.68
C THR A 42 -24.78 -14.85 -17.80
N GLU A 43 -23.95 -14.75 -18.83
CA GLU A 43 -22.81 -15.63 -19.07
C GLU A 43 -21.76 -15.51 -17.97
N ASN A 44 -21.35 -14.28 -17.61
CA ASN A 44 -20.34 -14.05 -16.58
C ASN A 44 -20.84 -14.53 -15.21
N VAL A 45 -22.06 -14.20 -14.83
CA VAL A 45 -22.64 -14.64 -13.55
C VAL A 45 -22.85 -16.14 -13.52
N ASN A 46 -23.31 -16.75 -14.63
CA ASN A 46 -23.44 -18.19 -14.72
C ASN A 46 -22.09 -18.91 -14.68
N PHE A 47 -21.04 -18.30 -15.27
CA PHE A 47 -19.68 -18.82 -15.18
C PHE A 47 -19.18 -18.83 -13.73
N MET A 48 -19.35 -17.72 -13.00
CA MET A 48 -19.02 -17.63 -11.57
C MET A 48 -19.76 -18.70 -10.76
N ALA A 49 -21.08 -18.80 -10.93
CA ALA A 49 -21.90 -19.78 -10.20
C ALA A 49 -21.51 -21.22 -10.48
N THR A 50 -21.15 -21.54 -11.73
CA THR A 50 -20.83 -22.91 -12.18
C THR A 50 -19.43 -23.34 -11.83
N TYR A 51 -18.45 -22.47 -12.06
CA TYR A 51 -17.03 -22.83 -11.99
C TYR A 51 -16.35 -22.32 -10.73
N ALA A 52 -16.72 -21.13 -10.21
CA ALA A 52 -16.17 -20.65 -8.94
C ALA A 52 -16.90 -21.26 -7.74
N LYS A 53 -18.22 -21.29 -7.73
CA LYS A 53 -19.09 -21.94 -6.72
C LYS A 53 -19.12 -21.24 -5.36
N GLY A 54 -18.39 -20.14 -5.19
CA GLY A 54 -18.40 -19.31 -3.99
C GLY A 54 -19.64 -18.42 -3.86
N LEU A 55 -19.62 -17.53 -2.91
CA LEU A 55 -20.66 -16.52 -2.76
C LEU A 55 -20.42 -15.37 -3.75
N ILE A 56 -21.34 -15.15 -4.67
CA ILE A 56 -21.23 -13.98 -5.56
C ILE A 56 -21.52 -12.72 -4.77
N CYS A 57 -20.48 -12.01 -4.39
CA CYS A 57 -20.54 -10.73 -3.72
C CYS A 57 -20.42 -9.57 -4.71
N MET A 58 -20.78 -8.37 -4.25
CA MET A 58 -20.80 -7.17 -5.09
C MET A 58 -20.02 -6.02 -4.43
N PRO A 59 -18.67 -6.05 -4.50
CA PRO A 59 -17.83 -4.96 -4.04
C PRO A 59 -18.15 -3.64 -4.72
N MET A 60 -18.21 -2.56 -3.94
CA MET A 60 -18.43 -1.21 -4.45
C MET A 60 -17.75 -0.16 -3.60
N SER A 61 -17.59 1.06 -4.15
CA SER A 61 -17.08 2.19 -3.38
C SER A 61 -18.07 2.63 -2.30
N GLU A 62 -17.55 3.21 -1.22
CA GLU A 62 -18.34 3.79 -0.15
C GLU A 62 -19.32 4.87 -0.68
N SER A 63 -18.87 5.65 -1.67
CA SER A 63 -19.71 6.68 -2.31
C SER A 63 -20.97 6.09 -2.94
N LEU A 64 -20.82 4.99 -3.70
CA LEU A 64 -21.93 4.31 -4.34
C LEU A 64 -22.84 3.63 -3.30
N ALA A 65 -22.27 2.98 -2.29
CA ALA A 65 -23.02 2.38 -1.20
C ALA A 65 -23.89 3.41 -0.45
N ASN A 66 -23.32 4.59 -0.19
CA ASN A 66 -24.05 5.71 0.44
C ASN A 66 -25.16 6.25 -0.48
N GLN A 67 -24.89 6.41 -1.79
CA GLN A 67 -25.90 6.81 -2.78
C GLN A 67 -27.09 5.84 -2.80
N LEU A 68 -26.82 4.54 -2.69
CA LEU A 68 -27.86 3.49 -2.66
C LEU A 68 -28.44 3.25 -1.25
N MET A 69 -28.02 4.02 -0.24
CA MET A 69 -28.44 3.89 1.16
C MET A 69 -28.31 2.44 1.67
N LEU A 70 -27.17 1.81 1.44
CA LEU A 70 -26.90 0.44 1.87
C LEU A 70 -26.36 0.44 3.30
N SER A 71 -27.19 -0.04 4.24
CA SER A 71 -26.80 -0.17 5.64
C SER A 71 -25.90 -1.39 5.87
N PRO A 72 -24.94 -1.33 6.82
CA PRO A 72 -24.21 -2.53 7.26
C PRO A 72 -25.18 -3.67 7.63
N MET A 73 -24.80 -4.90 7.32
CA MET A 73 -25.59 -6.09 7.65
C MET A 73 -25.72 -6.30 9.17
N VAL A 74 -24.70 -5.89 9.93
CA VAL A 74 -24.64 -5.97 11.38
C VAL A 74 -24.04 -4.69 11.97
N GLU A 75 -24.46 -4.29 13.17
CA GLU A 75 -23.89 -3.14 13.88
C GLU A 75 -22.44 -3.42 14.33
N ASN A 76 -22.19 -4.63 14.87
CA ASN A 76 -20.90 -5.07 15.35
C ASN A 76 -20.35 -6.16 14.43
N ASN A 77 -19.43 -5.80 13.55
CA ASN A 77 -18.79 -6.75 12.65
C ASN A 77 -17.76 -7.60 13.41
N ALA A 78 -18.07 -8.90 13.60
CA ALA A 78 -17.20 -9.89 14.23
C ALA A 78 -16.44 -10.77 13.22
N ASP A 79 -16.53 -10.48 11.90
CA ASP A 79 -15.81 -11.21 10.87
C ASP A 79 -14.28 -11.12 11.08
N ASN A 80 -13.59 -12.22 10.85
CA ASN A 80 -12.13 -12.32 11.05
C ASN A 80 -11.36 -11.30 10.21
N HIS A 81 -11.81 -11.04 8.98
CA HIS A 81 -11.19 -10.12 8.02
C HIS A 81 -11.90 -8.77 7.94
N LYS A 82 -12.92 -8.55 8.81
CA LYS A 82 -13.71 -7.30 8.86
C LYS A 82 -14.34 -6.94 7.52
N THR A 83 -14.76 -7.95 6.73
CA THR A 83 -15.44 -7.75 5.46
C THR A 83 -16.74 -6.98 5.67
N ALA A 84 -16.88 -5.84 4.99
CA ALA A 84 -17.97 -4.89 5.23
C ALA A 84 -19.23 -5.25 4.44
N PHE A 85 -19.90 -6.36 4.81
CA PHE A 85 -21.20 -6.74 4.27
C PHE A 85 -22.25 -5.70 4.58
N THR A 86 -23.10 -5.43 3.58
CA THR A 86 -24.33 -4.65 3.75
C THR A 86 -25.54 -5.56 3.67
N VAL A 87 -26.74 -5.00 3.89
CA VAL A 87 -27.99 -5.70 3.60
C VAL A 87 -27.99 -6.15 2.14
N SER A 88 -28.43 -7.38 1.87
CA SER A 88 -28.54 -7.91 0.51
C SER A 88 -29.68 -7.24 -0.26
N ILE A 89 -29.56 -7.17 -1.59
CA ILE A 89 -30.51 -6.47 -2.46
C ILE A 89 -30.87 -7.27 -3.71
N ASP A 90 -32.03 -6.96 -4.26
CA ASP A 90 -32.45 -7.31 -5.62
C ASP A 90 -33.06 -6.09 -6.31
N TYR A 91 -32.82 -5.96 -7.62
CA TYR A 91 -33.49 -4.92 -8.41
C TYR A 91 -35.01 -5.18 -8.46
N LYS A 92 -35.80 -4.11 -8.39
CA LYS A 92 -37.26 -4.20 -8.24
C LYS A 92 -37.97 -5.01 -9.32
N GLU A 93 -37.43 -5.09 -10.53
CA GLU A 93 -38.03 -5.81 -11.67
C GLU A 93 -37.65 -7.28 -11.75
N THR A 94 -36.79 -7.78 -10.83
CA THR A 94 -36.50 -9.22 -10.74
C THR A 94 -37.73 -9.99 -10.19
N THR A 95 -37.82 -11.27 -10.51
CA THR A 95 -38.85 -12.16 -9.93
C THR A 95 -38.36 -12.73 -8.61
N THR A 96 -37.60 -13.82 -8.63
CA THR A 96 -36.94 -14.40 -7.45
C THR A 96 -35.60 -13.78 -7.11
N GLY A 97 -34.90 -13.17 -8.08
CA GLY A 97 -33.62 -12.51 -7.89
C GLY A 97 -32.40 -13.43 -7.98
N ILE A 98 -32.55 -14.75 -7.93
CA ILE A 98 -31.44 -15.71 -7.78
C ILE A 98 -30.81 -16.20 -9.11
N SER A 99 -31.56 -16.14 -10.22
CA SER A 99 -30.99 -16.60 -11.51
C SER A 99 -29.76 -15.79 -11.90
N ALA A 100 -28.89 -16.34 -12.75
CA ALA A 100 -27.72 -15.64 -13.25
C ALA A 100 -28.09 -14.34 -13.98
N GLU A 101 -29.20 -14.38 -14.72
CA GLU A 101 -29.77 -13.22 -15.40
C GLU A 101 -30.18 -12.12 -14.42
N GLU A 102 -30.93 -12.46 -13.36
CA GLU A 102 -31.48 -11.49 -12.40
C GLU A 102 -30.40 -10.94 -11.45
N ARG A 103 -29.44 -11.75 -11.03
CA ARG A 103 -28.27 -11.27 -10.29
C ARG A 103 -27.45 -10.30 -11.13
N GLY A 104 -27.21 -10.65 -12.40
CA GLY A 104 -26.54 -9.77 -13.36
C GLY A 104 -27.32 -8.47 -13.60
N LEU A 105 -28.65 -8.54 -13.70
CA LEU A 105 -29.51 -7.36 -13.83
C LEU A 105 -29.39 -6.46 -12.59
N THR A 106 -29.48 -7.02 -11.38
CA THR A 106 -29.30 -6.26 -10.14
C THR A 106 -27.94 -5.54 -10.10
N ALA A 107 -26.85 -6.22 -10.47
CA ALA A 107 -25.53 -5.62 -10.49
C ALA A 107 -25.42 -4.48 -11.52
N ARG A 108 -25.90 -4.68 -12.74
CA ARG A 108 -25.90 -3.64 -13.79
C ARG A 108 -26.72 -2.41 -13.38
N MET A 109 -27.85 -2.63 -12.72
CA MET A 109 -28.73 -1.53 -12.26
C MET A 109 -28.11 -0.71 -11.13
N CYS A 110 -27.21 -1.30 -10.29
CA CYS A 110 -26.48 -0.53 -9.27
C CYS A 110 -25.60 0.59 -9.85
N VAL A 111 -25.18 0.48 -11.10
CA VAL A 111 -24.31 1.44 -11.79
C VAL A 111 -25.01 2.17 -12.93
N ALA A 112 -26.32 1.97 -13.10
CA ALA A 112 -27.09 2.69 -14.10
C ALA A 112 -27.25 4.16 -13.74
N GLU A 113 -27.49 5.00 -14.76
CA GLU A 113 -27.85 6.40 -14.56
C GLU A 113 -29.24 6.49 -13.94
N ASP A 114 -29.50 7.53 -13.14
CA ASP A 114 -30.79 7.84 -12.51
C ASP A 114 -31.32 6.78 -11.54
N ILE A 115 -30.49 5.83 -11.09
CA ILE A 115 -30.89 4.80 -10.12
C ILE A 115 -31.01 5.39 -8.71
N THR A 116 -32.01 4.94 -7.99
CA THR A 116 -32.34 5.40 -6.64
C THR A 116 -32.40 4.23 -5.64
N PRO A 117 -32.29 4.46 -4.32
CA PRO A 117 -32.43 3.42 -3.31
C PRO A 117 -33.76 2.65 -3.36
N SER A 118 -34.84 3.29 -3.83
CA SER A 118 -36.19 2.67 -3.95
C SER A 118 -36.30 1.68 -5.11
N ASP A 119 -35.30 1.64 -5.99
CA ASP A 119 -35.28 0.69 -7.10
C ASP A 119 -34.81 -0.72 -6.66
N PHE A 120 -34.39 -0.85 -5.40
CA PHE A 120 -33.92 -2.12 -4.85
C PHE A 120 -34.77 -2.61 -3.68
N ARG A 121 -35.17 -3.87 -3.77
CA ARG A 121 -35.75 -4.63 -2.65
C ARG A 121 -34.68 -5.06 -1.67
N ARG A 122 -35.01 -5.12 -0.39
CA ARG A 122 -34.18 -5.55 0.72
C ARG A 122 -34.99 -6.48 1.64
N PRO A 123 -34.51 -7.69 2.02
CA PRO A 123 -33.30 -8.35 1.52
C PRO A 123 -33.46 -8.83 0.07
N GLY A 124 -32.32 -9.27 -0.53
CA GLY A 124 -32.25 -9.83 -1.87
C GLY A 124 -31.18 -10.92 -1.97
N HIS A 125 -30.75 -11.22 -3.21
CA HIS A 125 -29.80 -12.30 -3.51
C HIS A 125 -28.42 -11.80 -3.98
N MET A 126 -28.21 -10.47 -4.03
CA MET A 126 -26.90 -9.88 -4.24
C MET A 126 -26.39 -9.28 -2.92
N PHE A 127 -25.10 -9.46 -2.65
CA PHE A 127 -24.47 -9.12 -1.37
C PHE A 127 -23.44 -7.98 -1.59
N PRO A 128 -23.85 -6.71 -1.44
CA PRO A 128 -22.93 -5.60 -1.58
C PRO A 128 -21.89 -5.60 -0.45
N LEU A 129 -20.64 -5.29 -0.81
CA LEU A 129 -19.51 -5.14 0.10
C LEU A 129 -18.93 -3.73 -0.08
N ILE A 130 -18.69 -3.02 1.02
CA ILE A 130 -18.11 -1.68 0.98
C ILE A 130 -16.58 -1.79 1.03
N ALA A 131 -15.92 -1.37 -0.05
CA ALA A 131 -14.47 -1.32 -0.09
C ALA A 131 -13.92 -0.15 0.74
N LYS A 132 -12.75 -0.35 1.35
CA LYS A 132 -12.01 0.72 2.02
C LYS A 132 -11.57 1.78 1.03
N LYS A 133 -11.53 3.05 1.45
CA LYS A 133 -11.19 4.20 0.61
C LYS A 133 -9.76 4.11 0.04
N GLY A 134 -8.81 3.63 0.83
CA GLY A 134 -7.43 3.38 0.41
C GLY A 134 -7.26 2.12 -0.46
N GLY A 135 -8.34 1.33 -0.69
CA GLY A 135 -8.32 0.12 -1.50
C GLY A 135 -7.36 -0.93 -0.95
N VAL A 136 -6.68 -1.68 -1.84
CA VAL A 136 -5.73 -2.74 -1.44
C VAL A 136 -4.52 -2.23 -0.66
N LEU A 137 -4.26 -0.92 -0.65
CA LEU A 137 -3.20 -0.31 0.16
C LEU A 137 -3.64 -0.10 1.62
N GLU A 138 -4.95 -0.08 1.91
CA GLU A 138 -5.50 0.00 3.26
C GLU A 138 -5.93 -1.38 3.79
N ARG A 139 -6.57 -2.20 2.94
CA ARG A 139 -6.99 -3.57 3.26
C ARG A 139 -6.74 -4.48 2.05
N ASN A 140 -5.86 -5.45 2.20
CA ASN A 140 -5.39 -6.36 1.14
C ASN A 140 -6.40 -7.49 0.80
N GLY A 141 -7.68 -7.14 0.62
CA GLY A 141 -8.77 -8.08 0.33
C GLY A 141 -9.30 -8.00 -1.11
N HIS A 142 -10.02 -9.06 -1.55
CA HIS A 142 -10.65 -9.14 -2.87
C HIS A 142 -11.71 -8.05 -3.09
N THR A 143 -12.39 -7.60 -2.01
CA THR A 143 -13.32 -6.46 -2.03
C THR A 143 -12.65 -5.21 -2.56
N GLU A 144 -11.51 -4.85 -1.97
CA GLU A 144 -10.72 -3.70 -2.35
C GLU A 144 -10.07 -3.89 -3.73
N ALA A 145 -9.54 -5.08 -4.01
CA ALA A 145 -8.95 -5.40 -5.30
C ALA A 145 -9.95 -5.23 -6.46
N THR A 146 -11.22 -5.64 -6.25
CA THR A 146 -12.28 -5.44 -7.24
C THR A 146 -12.48 -3.97 -7.56
N VAL A 147 -12.67 -3.14 -6.55
CA VAL A 147 -12.94 -1.70 -6.74
C VAL A 147 -11.73 -0.98 -7.34
N ASP A 148 -10.52 -1.29 -6.87
CA ASP A 148 -9.28 -0.71 -7.39
C ASP A 148 -9.04 -1.03 -8.87
N LEU A 149 -9.22 -2.30 -9.25
CA LEU A 149 -9.08 -2.72 -10.65
C LEU A 149 -10.08 -2.01 -11.56
N LEU A 150 -11.33 -1.86 -11.11
CA LEU A 150 -12.35 -1.16 -11.89
C LEU A 150 -12.03 0.32 -12.03
N LYS A 151 -11.61 0.97 -10.96
CA LYS A 151 -11.16 2.36 -10.97
C LYS A 151 -9.98 2.57 -11.91
N LEU A 152 -8.95 1.72 -11.85
CA LEU A 152 -7.79 1.76 -12.74
C LEU A 152 -8.16 1.47 -14.20
N ALA A 153 -9.17 0.65 -14.45
CA ALA A 153 -9.71 0.39 -15.79
C ALA A 153 -10.61 1.52 -16.32
N GLY A 154 -10.89 2.57 -15.54
CA GLY A 154 -11.81 3.67 -15.91
C GLY A 154 -13.29 3.26 -15.94
N LEU A 155 -13.64 2.22 -15.19
CA LEU A 155 -15.01 1.70 -15.06
C LEU A 155 -15.68 2.23 -13.78
N LYS A 156 -16.99 2.03 -13.66
CA LYS A 156 -17.73 2.35 -12.44
C LYS A 156 -17.22 1.49 -11.28
N GLU A 157 -17.09 2.09 -10.10
CA GLU A 157 -16.49 1.48 -8.89
C GLU A 157 -17.48 0.49 -8.22
N CYS A 158 -17.98 -0.47 -9.00
CA CYS A 158 -18.81 -1.59 -8.56
C CYS A 158 -18.57 -2.79 -9.47
N GLY A 159 -18.37 -3.96 -8.87
CA GLY A 159 -18.15 -5.21 -9.59
C GLY A 159 -18.70 -6.41 -8.86
N LEU A 160 -18.46 -7.58 -9.41
CA LEU A 160 -18.73 -8.87 -8.77
C LEU A 160 -17.42 -9.53 -8.42
N CYS A 161 -17.36 -10.22 -7.28
CA CYS A 161 -16.31 -11.16 -6.93
C CYS A 161 -16.93 -12.46 -6.43
N CYS A 162 -16.23 -13.58 -6.65
CA CYS A 162 -16.68 -14.90 -6.27
C CYS A 162 -15.48 -15.82 -6.03
N GLU A 163 -15.41 -16.39 -4.84
CA GLU A 163 -14.36 -17.31 -4.43
C GLU A 163 -14.41 -18.62 -5.24
N ILE A 164 -13.24 -19.22 -5.51
CA ILE A 164 -13.14 -20.42 -6.33
C ILE A 164 -12.91 -21.66 -5.45
N MET A 165 -13.83 -22.62 -5.54
CA MET A 165 -13.76 -23.90 -4.84
C MET A 165 -13.42 -25.05 -5.79
N ASN A 166 -12.69 -26.03 -5.27
CA ASN A 166 -12.44 -27.32 -5.91
C ASN A 166 -13.71 -28.18 -6.01
N HIS A 167 -13.61 -29.30 -6.69
CA HIS A 167 -14.73 -30.26 -6.84
C HIS A 167 -15.12 -30.93 -5.51
N ASP A 168 -14.16 -31.03 -4.57
CA ASP A 168 -14.38 -31.59 -3.24
C ASP A 168 -14.98 -30.58 -2.22
N GLY A 169 -15.27 -29.33 -2.66
CA GLY A 169 -15.82 -28.26 -1.84
C GLY A 169 -14.80 -27.50 -1.02
N LYS A 170 -13.50 -27.82 -1.10
CA LYS A 170 -12.44 -27.02 -0.48
C LYS A 170 -12.06 -25.83 -1.35
N MET A 171 -11.52 -24.80 -0.72
CA MET A 171 -11.04 -23.64 -1.45
C MET A 171 -9.87 -24.00 -2.36
N MET A 172 -9.90 -23.49 -3.60
CA MET A 172 -8.82 -23.68 -4.56
C MET A 172 -7.60 -22.86 -4.16
N ARG A 173 -6.40 -23.46 -4.23
CA ARG A 173 -5.16 -22.81 -3.81
C ARG A 173 -4.30 -22.42 -5.01
N THR A 174 -3.25 -21.65 -4.79
CA THR A 174 -2.44 -20.98 -5.82
C THR A 174 -2.11 -21.86 -7.03
N ASP A 175 -1.62 -23.09 -6.85
CA ASP A 175 -1.22 -23.96 -7.97
C ASP A 175 -2.43 -24.36 -8.83
N ASP A 176 -3.54 -24.71 -8.22
CA ASP A 176 -4.78 -25.08 -8.90
C ASP A 176 -5.41 -23.84 -9.57
N LEU A 177 -5.35 -22.65 -8.91
CA LEU A 177 -5.82 -21.38 -9.48
C LEU A 177 -5.04 -20.99 -10.74
N ILE A 178 -3.73 -21.23 -10.78
CA ILE A 178 -2.91 -21.04 -11.99
C ILE A 178 -3.37 -21.97 -13.12
N GLN A 179 -3.68 -23.24 -12.83
CA GLN A 179 -4.19 -24.16 -13.82
C GLN A 179 -5.60 -23.78 -14.29
N PHE A 180 -6.46 -23.34 -13.38
CA PHE A 180 -7.79 -22.83 -13.67
C PHE A 180 -7.74 -21.61 -14.62
N SER A 181 -6.89 -20.61 -14.31
CA SER A 181 -6.65 -19.45 -15.16
C SER A 181 -6.26 -19.82 -16.58
N LYS A 182 -5.27 -20.73 -16.72
CA LYS A 182 -4.81 -21.22 -18.03
C LYS A 182 -5.92 -21.95 -18.79
N LYS A 183 -6.63 -22.86 -18.12
CA LYS A 183 -7.71 -23.67 -18.71
C LYS A 183 -8.82 -22.80 -19.29
N HIS A 184 -9.17 -21.73 -18.60
CA HIS A 184 -10.28 -20.86 -18.98
C HIS A 184 -9.83 -19.58 -19.69
N ASN A 185 -8.51 -19.42 -19.93
CA ASN A 185 -7.92 -18.22 -20.55
C ASN A 185 -8.32 -16.93 -19.86
N ILE A 186 -8.26 -16.93 -18.52
CA ILE A 186 -8.58 -15.80 -17.65
C ILE A 186 -7.27 -15.17 -17.16
N PRO A 187 -7.03 -13.85 -17.34
CA PRO A 187 -5.86 -13.18 -16.75
C PRO A 187 -5.82 -13.36 -15.24
N LEU A 188 -4.62 -13.62 -14.71
CA LEU A 188 -4.38 -13.85 -13.30
C LEU A 188 -3.38 -12.84 -12.74
N ILE A 189 -3.74 -12.20 -11.66
CA ILE A 189 -2.87 -11.32 -10.88
C ILE A 189 -2.95 -11.66 -9.39
N THR A 190 -2.00 -11.14 -8.62
CA THR A 190 -2.08 -11.17 -7.14
C THR A 190 -2.41 -9.79 -6.59
N ILE A 191 -3.01 -9.73 -5.38
CA ILE A 191 -3.25 -8.46 -4.68
C ILE A 191 -1.92 -7.73 -4.43
N LYS A 192 -0.83 -8.46 -4.14
CA LYS A 192 0.51 -7.88 -3.97
C LYS A 192 1.02 -7.19 -5.25
N GLU A 193 0.84 -7.81 -6.43
CA GLU A 193 1.18 -7.15 -7.72
C GLU A 193 0.37 -5.87 -7.92
N LEU A 194 -0.91 -5.86 -7.54
CA LEU A 194 -1.77 -4.68 -7.61
C LEU A 194 -1.34 -3.58 -6.62
N GLN A 195 -0.97 -3.93 -5.39
CA GLN A 195 -0.42 -2.99 -4.41
C GLN A 195 0.85 -2.31 -4.94
N GLU A 196 1.80 -3.09 -5.46
CA GLU A 196 3.04 -2.55 -6.03
C GLU A 196 2.77 -1.62 -7.23
N TYR A 197 1.84 -2.01 -8.10
CA TYR A 197 1.39 -1.15 -9.21
C TYR A 197 0.85 0.19 -8.69
N ARG A 198 -0.03 0.17 -7.71
CA ARG A 198 -0.63 1.38 -7.12
C ARG A 198 0.40 2.27 -6.42
N LYS A 199 1.38 1.69 -5.69
CA LYS A 199 2.48 2.45 -5.07
C LYS A 199 3.31 3.24 -6.08
N VAL A 200 3.41 2.75 -7.32
CA VAL A 200 4.16 3.41 -8.40
C VAL A 200 3.32 4.47 -9.12
N TYR A 201 2.05 4.18 -9.42
CA TYR A 201 1.24 4.97 -10.34
C TYR A 201 0.20 5.88 -9.67
N ASP A 202 -0.24 5.58 -8.44
CA ASP A 202 -1.16 6.44 -7.71
C ASP A 202 -0.42 7.66 -7.13
N GLN A 203 -1.12 8.78 -7.04
CA GLN A 203 -0.65 9.96 -6.31
C GLN A 203 -1.07 9.87 -4.84
N LEU A 204 -0.22 9.25 -4.02
CA LEU A 204 -0.49 8.98 -2.61
C LEU A 204 -0.11 10.15 -1.68
N VAL A 205 0.69 11.10 -2.15
CA VAL A 205 1.08 12.28 -1.39
C VAL A 205 0.39 13.54 -1.88
N GLU A 206 0.14 14.46 -0.96
CA GLU A 206 -0.39 15.79 -1.23
C GLU A 206 0.49 16.85 -0.59
N ARG A 207 0.96 17.81 -1.40
CA ARG A 207 1.66 19.00 -0.91
C ARG A 207 0.65 19.95 -0.29
N VAL A 208 0.84 20.31 0.99
CA VAL A 208 -0.13 21.12 1.76
C VAL A 208 0.33 22.56 1.89
N SER A 209 1.57 22.77 2.34
CA SER A 209 2.08 24.12 2.58
C SER A 209 3.57 24.23 2.30
N THR A 210 4.02 25.46 2.05
CA THR A 210 5.42 25.80 1.86
C THR A 210 5.74 27.03 2.71
N VAL A 211 6.77 26.95 3.56
CA VAL A 211 7.18 28.05 4.43
C VAL A 211 8.71 28.21 4.44
N ASN A 212 9.17 29.42 4.74
CA ASN A 212 10.57 29.64 5.06
C ASN A 212 10.83 29.22 6.50
N MET A 213 11.82 28.39 6.72
CA MET A 213 12.15 27.83 8.02
C MET A 213 13.62 28.13 8.37
N PRO A 214 13.89 29.20 9.15
CA PRO A 214 15.20 29.41 9.74
C PRO A 214 15.51 28.28 10.74
N THR A 215 16.67 27.67 10.63
CA THR A 215 17.12 26.60 11.53
C THR A 215 18.51 26.94 12.07
N ARG A 216 18.97 26.22 13.08
CA ARG A 216 20.36 26.33 13.59
C ARG A 216 21.41 25.97 12.54
N TYR A 217 21.03 25.31 11.46
CA TYR A 217 21.93 24.94 10.36
C TYR A 217 21.97 26.00 9.25
N GLY A 218 20.87 26.70 9.02
CA GLY A 218 20.69 27.67 7.95
C GLY A 218 19.23 27.88 7.61
N ASN A 219 18.96 28.63 6.55
CA ASN A 219 17.61 28.94 6.10
C ASN A 219 17.15 27.91 5.07
N PHE A 220 16.11 27.16 5.37
CA PHE A 220 15.50 26.18 4.51
C PHE A 220 14.11 26.62 4.07
N LYS A 221 13.66 26.12 2.92
CA LYS A 221 12.26 26.07 2.55
C LYS A 221 11.72 24.73 3.06
N ALA A 222 10.71 24.76 3.91
CA ALA A 222 10.03 23.56 4.39
C ALA A 222 8.72 23.37 3.65
N ILE A 223 8.51 22.18 3.10
CA ILE A 223 7.28 21.75 2.43
C ILE A 223 6.68 20.63 3.22
N SER A 224 5.39 20.78 3.61
CA SER A 224 4.65 19.72 4.27
C SER A 224 3.85 18.89 3.26
N TYR A 225 3.83 17.59 3.50
CA TYR A 225 3.08 16.59 2.73
C TYR A 225 2.17 15.79 3.65
N ILE A 226 1.02 15.36 3.12
CA ILE A 226 0.13 14.39 3.77
C ILE A 226 0.14 13.11 2.93
N ASP A 227 0.33 11.97 3.58
CA ASP A 227 0.01 10.67 3.02
C ASP A 227 -1.51 10.48 3.02
N LYS A 228 -2.10 10.32 1.84
CA LYS A 228 -3.56 10.19 1.66
C LYS A 228 -4.14 8.88 2.19
N LEU A 229 -3.29 7.87 2.46
CA LEU A 229 -3.73 6.56 2.94
C LEU A 229 -4.00 6.57 4.45
N ASN A 230 -3.10 7.18 5.21
CA ASN A 230 -3.10 7.10 6.68
C ASN A 230 -3.16 8.48 7.37
N GLY A 231 -3.06 9.58 6.60
CA GLY A 231 -3.06 10.95 7.12
C GLY A 231 -1.74 11.36 7.79
N GLU A 232 -0.70 10.55 7.70
CA GLU A 232 0.62 10.90 8.25
C GLU A 232 1.23 12.10 7.55
N HIS A 233 2.00 12.90 8.32
CA HIS A 233 2.61 14.13 7.83
C HIS A 233 4.10 13.94 7.59
N HIS A 234 4.57 14.31 6.42
CA HIS A 234 5.98 14.27 6.06
C HIS A 234 6.49 15.66 5.73
N LEU A 235 7.81 15.87 5.83
CA LEU A 235 8.44 17.15 5.54
C LEU A 235 9.56 16.99 4.53
N ALA A 236 9.69 17.99 3.63
CA ALA A 236 10.89 18.20 2.83
C ALA A 236 11.53 19.53 3.26
N LEU A 237 12.80 19.49 3.65
CA LEU A 237 13.64 20.65 3.94
C LEU A 237 14.55 20.88 2.74
N ILE A 238 14.42 22.01 2.08
CA ILE A 238 15.10 22.35 0.84
C ILE A 238 16.01 23.55 1.07
N MET A 239 17.26 23.43 0.64
CA MET A 239 18.19 24.53 0.57
C MET A 239 18.57 24.80 -0.88
N GLY A 240 18.71 26.06 -1.24
CA GLY A 240 19.08 26.49 -2.59
C GLY A 240 17.99 26.25 -3.62
N ASN A 241 18.36 26.32 -4.89
CA ASN A 241 17.52 25.92 -6.02
C ASN A 241 17.79 24.45 -6.33
N ILE A 242 16.75 23.64 -6.44
CA ILE A 242 16.83 22.20 -6.78
C ILE A 242 15.95 21.85 -7.98
N GLU A 243 15.16 22.81 -8.48
CA GLU A 243 14.24 22.58 -9.60
C GLU A 243 15.05 22.30 -10.86
N ASP A 244 14.75 21.22 -11.55
CA ASP A 244 15.40 20.74 -12.78
C ASP A 244 16.92 20.46 -12.64
N GLU A 245 17.47 20.45 -11.41
CA GLU A 245 18.86 20.08 -11.18
C GLU A 245 19.04 18.56 -11.21
N ALA A 246 20.14 18.13 -11.85
CA ALA A 246 20.58 16.74 -11.80
C ALA A 246 21.52 16.55 -10.59
N ASN A 247 21.52 15.32 -10.04
CA ASN A 247 22.44 14.92 -8.98
C ASN A 247 22.31 15.73 -7.68
N VAL A 248 21.07 16.06 -7.31
CA VAL A 248 20.80 16.83 -6.08
C VAL A 248 21.25 16.03 -4.85
N LEU A 249 21.95 16.67 -3.93
CA LEU A 249 22.33 16.07 -2.65
C LEU A 249 21.07 15.83 -1.81
N CYS A 250 20.79 14.56 -1.49
CA CYS A 250 19.55 14.17 -0.86
C CYS A 250 19.76 13.27 0.35
N ARG A 251 19.04 13.55 1.42
CA ARG A 251 18.85 12.63 2.55
C ARG A 251 17.38 12.26 2.70
N VAL A 252 17.07 10.98 2.60
CA VAL A 252 15.77 10.42 3.03
C VAL A 252 15.93 9.91 4.46
N HIS A 253 15.45 10.68 5.43
CA HIS A 253 15.57 10.41 6.86
C HIS A 253 14.24 9.87 7.40
N SER A 254 14.28 8.69 8.03
CA SER A 254 13.14 8.16 8.79
C SER A 254 13.18 8.68 10.21
N GLU A 255 12.07 9.20 10.70
CA GLU A 255 11.91 9.76 12.05
C GLU A 255 12.51 8.86 13.14
N CYS A 256 13.18 9.48 14.07
CA CYS A 256 13.66 8.86 15.28
C CYS A 256 13.57 9.89 16.45
N LEU A 257 12.40 10.00 17.07
CA LEU A 257 12.18 10.97 18.15
C LEU A 257 13.25 10.92 19.24
N THR A 258 13.64 9.71 19.63
CA THR A 258 14.64 9.52 20.68
C THR A 258 16.02 10.02 20.25
N GLY A 259 16.44 9.78 19.01
CA GLY A 259 17.74 10.24 18.50
C GLY A 259 17.72 11.69 18.03
N ASP A 260 16.72 12.06 17.21
CA ASP A 260 16.68 13.34 16.53
C ASP A 260 16.34 14.51 17.47
N VAL A 261 15.49 14.27 18.50
CA VAL A 261 14.98 15.32 19.40
C VAL A 261 15.54 15.17 20.82
N LEU A 262 15.53 13.94 21.37
CA LEU A 262 15.93 13.71 22.77
C LEU A 262 17.42 13.45 22.93
N GLY A 263 18.18 13.34 21.84
CA GLY A 263 19.65 13.13 21.89
C GLY A 263 20.05 11.76 22.45
N SER A 264 19.23 10.73 22.27
CA SER A 264 19.54 9.37 22.72
C SER A 264 20.82 8.85 22.06
N LEU A 265 21.70 8.28 22.86
CA LEU A 265 22.95 7.65 22.42
C LEU A 265 22.77 6.17 22.01
N ARG A 266 21.56 5.61 22.09
CA ARG A 266 21.26 4.22 21.68
C ARG A 266 21.28 3.98 20.17
N CYS A 267 21.35 5.05 19.37
CA CYS A 267 21.40 4.99 17.92
C CYS A 267 22.14 6.21 17.34
N ASP A 268 22.54 6.09 16.11
CA ASP A 268 23.25 7.13 15.34
C ASP A 268 22.31 8.10 14.59
N CYS A 269 20.96 8.00 14.75
CA CYS A 269 19.98 8.72 13.94
C CYS A 269 20.13 10.23 14.03
N GLY A 270 20.13 10.81 15.25
CA GLY A 270 20.27 12.24 15.44
C GLY A 270 21.59 12.81 14.91
N GLN A 271 22.69 12.06 15.08
CA GLN A 271 24.00 12.46 14.52
C GLN A 271 24.00 12.40 13.00
N GLN A 272 23.35 11.40 12.38
CA GLN A 272 23.19 11.33 10.92
C GLN A 272 22.32 12.49 10.42
N PHE A 273 21.26 12.86 11.14
CA PHE A 273 20.45 14.02 10.82
C PHE A 273 21.29 15.31 10.83
N ASP A 274 22.02 15.56 11.92
CA ASP A 274 22.93 16.72 12.06
C ASP A 274 23.98 16.77 10.91
N LYS A 275 24.59 15.63 10.61
CA LYS A 275 25.61 15.52 9.54
C LYS A 275 25.00 15.80 8.18
N ALA A 276 23.82 15.23 7.87
CA ALA A 276 23.13 15.48 6.61
C ALA A 276 22.78 16.97 6.42
N MET A 277 22.23 17.60 7.46
CA MET A 277 21.87 19.03 7.42
C MET A 277 23.10 19.92 7.17
N LYS A 278 24.23 19.62 7.81
CA LYS A 278 25.51 20.33 7.59
C LYS A 278 26.03 20.14 6.18
N MET A 279 26.05 18.90 5.67
CA MET A 279 26.50 18.61 4.30
C MET A 279 25.64 19.35 3.25
N ILE A 280 24.32 19.43 3.44
CA ILE A 280 23.44 20.16 2.53
C ILE A 280 23.74 21.66 2.57
N VAL A 281 24.00 22.22 3.76
CA VAL A 281 24.36 23.66 3.91
C VAL A 281 25.72 23.94 3.27
N GLU A 282 26.72 23.11 3.50
CA GLU A 282 28.07 23.22 2.92
C GLU A 282 28.04 23.11 1.40
N ASN A 283 27.17 22.26 0.85
CA ASN A 283 26.96 22.13 -0.58
C ASN A 283 26.22 23.32 -1.21
N GLY A 284 25.52 24.11 -0.39
CA GLY A 284 24.71 25.27 -0.85
C GLY A 284 23.37 24.92 -1.46
N SER A 285 23.12 23.66 -1.82
CA SER A 285 21.83 23.15 -2.33
C SER A 285 21.61 21.71 -1.91
N GLY A 286 20.36 21.30 -1.77
CA GLY A 286 19.98 19.92 -1.47
C GLY A 286 18.65 19.80 -0.74
N VAL A 287 18.27 18.55 -0.49
CA VAL A 287 16.98 18.22 0.15
C VAL A 287 17.13 17.19 1.25
N LEU A 288 16.48 17.40 2.38
CA LEU A 288 16.27 16.38 3.40
C LEU A 288 14.78 16.09 3.47
N LEU A 289 14.38 14.84 3.17
CA LEU A 289 13.04 14.32 3.47
C LEU A 289 13.02 13.76 4.88
N TYR A 290 12.03 14.18 5.68
CA TYR A 290 11.77 13.66 7.02
C TYR A 290 10.47 12.84 6.98
N LEU A 291 10.60 11.50 6.99
CA LEU A 291 9.48 10.57 6.88
C LEU A 291 9.05 10.10 8.27
N ARG A 292 7.76 10.21 8.56
CA ARG A 292 7.14 9.73 9.80
C ARG A 292 7.06 8.19 9.80
N GLN A 293 8.19 7.55 10.09
CA GLN A 293 8.35 6.08 10.09
C GLN A 293 9.15 5.65 11.33
N GLU A 294 8.68 6.07 12.51
CA GLU A 294 9.35 5.82 13.78
C GLU A 294 9.56 4.33 14.05
N GLY A 295 10.73 4.00 14.62
CA GLY A 295 11.02 2.62 15.02
C GLY A 295 11.05 1.64 13.85
N ARG A 296 11.44 2.04 12.65
CA ARG A 296 11.37 1.24 11.40
C ARG A 296 9.95 0.84 11.03
N GLY A 297 8.98 1.73 11.27
CA GLY A 297 7.57 1.51 10.95
C GLY A 297 6.74 0.89 12.06
N ILE A 298 7.34 0.45 13.18
CA ILE A 298 6.58 -0.13 14.31
C ILE A 298 6.01 0.92 15.28
N GLY A 299 6.38 2.17 15.11
CA GLY A 299 5.96 3.30 15.95
C GLY A 299 6.73 3.42 17.27
N LEU A 300 6.61 4.59 17.92
CA LEU A 300 7.36 4.94 19.13
C LEU A 300 7.13 3.96 20.29
N ILE A 301 5.89 3.59 20.54
CA ILE A 301 5.56 2.75 21.70
C ILE A 301 6.19 1.36 21.56
N ASN A 302 6.09 0.73 20.40
CA ASN A 302 6.69 -0.60 20.18
C ASN A 302 8.22 -0.52 20.12
N LYS A 303 8.79 0.58 19.63
CA LYS A 303 10.23 0.84 19.71
C LYS A 303 10.71 0.88 21.18
N LEU A 304 9.96 1.53 22.10
CA LEU A 304 10.32 1.53 23.51
C LEU A 304 10.19 0.14 24.14
N LYS A 305 9.20 -0.66 23.73
CA LYS A 305 9.12 -2.08 24.13
C LYS A 305 10.33 -2.89 23.61
N ALA A 306 10.74 -2.64 22.33
CA ALA A 306 11.95 -3.25 21.78
C ALA A 306 13.20 -2.86 22.58
N TYR A 307 13.33 -1.59 22.99
CA TYR A 307 14.42 -1.16 23.88
C TYR A 307 14.44 -1.92 25.20
N HIS A 308 13.28 -2.18 25.81
CA HIS A 308 13.18 -2.99 27.02
C HIS A 308 13.69 -4.43 26.79
N LEU A 309 13.38 -5.06 25.65
CA LEU A 309 13.90 -6.38 25.30
C LEU A 309 15.41 -6.33 25.01
N GLN A 310 15.91 -5.26 24.42
CA GLN A 310 17.36 -5.05 24.22
C GLN A 310 18.11 -4.91 25.55
N ASP A 311 17.52 -4.25 26.57
CA ASP A 311 18.08 -4.19 27.92
C ASP A 311 18.21 -5.59 28.58
N GLN A 312 17.44 -6.57 28.07
CA GLN A 312 17.51 -7.98 28.48
C GLN A 312 18.47 -8.82 27.61
N GLY A 313 19.21 -8.18 26.67
CA GLY A 313 20.24 -8.83 25.88
C GLY A 313 19.83 -9.23 24.45
N MET A 314 18.62 -8.91 23.99
CA MET A 314 18.23 -9.13 22.60
C MET A 314 18.90 -8.07 21.69
N ASP A 315 19.17 -8.43 20.44
CA ASP A 315 19.50 -7.40 19.44
C ASP A 315 18.24 -6.72 18.87
N THR A 316 18.45 -5.68 18.04
CA THR A 316 17.34 -4.89 17.49
C THR A 316 16.42 -5.70 16.60
N LEU A 317 16.94 -6.66 15.82
CA LEU A 317 16.17 -7.50 14.92
C LEU A 317 15.33 -8.51 15.71
N ASP A 318 15.96 -9.23 16.65
CA ASP A 318 15.30 -10.23 17.47
C ASP A 318 14.23 -9.59 18.38
N ALA A 319 14.48 -8.38 18.90
CA ALA A 319 13.49 -7.63 19.67
C ALA A 319 12.23 -7.30 18.85
N ASN A 320 12.38 -6.90 17.57
CA ASN A 320 11.23 -6.65 16.68
C ASN A 320 10.46 -7.94 16.38
N LEU A 321 11.16 -9.04 16.06
CA LEU A 321 10.56 -10.36 15.82
C LEU A 321 9.80 -10.88 17.04
N ALA A 322 10.36 -10.71 18.26
CA ALA A 322 9.71 -11.09 19.51
C ALA A 322 8.42 -10.30 19.78
N LEU A 323 8.30 -9.09 19.26
CA LEU A 323 7.08 -8.27 19.31
C LEU A 323 6.09 -8.58 18.18
N GLY A 324 6.40 -9.55 17.30
CA GLY A 324 5.54 -9.95 16.17
C GLY A 324 5.67 -9.07 14.92
N PHE A 325 6.74 -8.27 14.80
CA PHE A 325 7.01 -7.43 13.64
C PHE A 325 8.14 -8.02 12.79
N GLU A 326 8.14 -7.71 11.49
CA GLU A 326 9.30 -7.90 10.64
C GLU A 326 10.48 -7.00 11.10
N GLY A 327 11.69 -7.32 10.68
CA GLY A 327 12.89 -6.59 11.08
C GLY A 327 12.93 -5.12 10.63
N ASP A 328 12.31 -4.82 9.50
CA ASP A 328 12.19 -3.47 8.93
C ASP A 328 10.89 -3.36 8.11
N LEU A 329 9.95 -2.55 8.57
CA LEU A 329 8.66 -2.28 7.91
C LEU A 329 8.66 -0.95 7.15
N ARG A 330 9.82 -0.28 7.01
CA ARG A 330 9.87 0.99 6.28
C ARG A 330 9.63 0.77 4.80
N GLU A 331 8.83 1.64 4.24
CA GLU A 331 8.59 1.74 2.82
C GLU A 331 9.02 3.12 2.31
N TYR A 332 9.58 3.16 1.10
CA TYR A 332 10.12 4.40 0.54
C TYR A 332 9.32 4.95 -0.63
N HIS A 333 8.18 4.35 -0.97
CA HIS A 333 7.31 4.83 -2.06
C HIS A 333 6.80 6.26 -1.80
N ILE A 334 6.42 6.60 -0.56
CA ILE A 334 6.02 7.97 -0.19
C ILE A 334 7.19 8.95 -0.40
N GLY A 335 8.38 8.59 0.08
CA GLY A 335 9.59 9.40 -0.16
C GLY A 335 9.90 9.59 -1.64
N ALA A 336 9.75 8.53 -2.45
CA ALA A 336 9.93 8.61 -3.89
C ALA A 336 8.90 9.54 -4.56
N GLN A 337 7.65 9.51 -4.14
CA GLN A 337 6.61 10.40 -4.66
C GLN A 337 6.86 11.87 -4.26
N MET A 338 7.33 12.12 -3.03
CA MET A 338 7.74 13.47 -2.61
C MET A 338 8.89 13.99 -3.48
N LEU A 339 9.90 13.15 -3.78
CA LEU A 339 11.02 13.51 -4.65
C LEU A 339 10.57 13.84 -6.08
N LYS A 340 9.65 13.04 -6.63
CA LYS A 340 9.03 13.31 -7.94
C LYS A 340 8.24 14.61 -7.96
N ASP A 341 7.45 14.88 -6.91
CA ASP A 341 6.68 16.14 -6.76
C ASP A 341 7.60 17.37 -6.64
N LEU A 342 8.83 17.20 -6.13
CA LEU A 342 9.87 18.22 -6.10
C LEU A 342 10.59 18.42 -7.44
N GLY A 343 10.26 17.63 -8.48
CA GLY A 343 10.85 17.73 -9.82
C GLY A 343 12.28 17.18 -9.93
N LEU A 344 12.73 16.36 -8.97
CA LEU A 344 14.10 15.86 -8.94
C LEU A 344 14.31 14.73 -9.94
N GLN A 345 15.28 14.89 -10.84
CA GLN A 345 15.60 13.92 -11.89
C GLN A 345 16.57 12.83 -11.42
N SER A 346 17.59 13.21 -10.64
CA SER A 346 18.58 12.29 -10.10
C SER A 346 19.18 12.79 -8.79
N LEU A 347 19.72 11.86 -7.98
CA LEU A 347 20.19 12.15 -6.63
C LEU A 347 21.61 11.67 -6.36
N HIS A 348 22.34 12.44 -5.56
CA HIS A 348 23.42 11.94 -4.72
C HIS A 348 22.84 11.61 -3.35
N LEU A 349 22.62 10.32 -3.06
CA LEU A 349 21.87 9.89 -1.88
C LEU A 349 22.78 9.66 -0.67
N LEU A 350 22.56 10.43 0.39
CA LEU A 350 23.22 10.28 1.70
C LEU A 350 22.63 9.08 2.44
N THR A 351 23.29 7.91 2.35
CA THR A 351 22.83 6.69 3.02
C THR A 351 23.93 5.66 3.20
N ASN A 352 23.82 4.85 4.27
CA ASN A 352 24.62 3.65 4.49
C ASN A 352 23.79 2.37 4.23
N ASN A 353 22.50 2.49 3.90
CA ASN A 353 21.61 1.39 3.66
C ASN A 353 21.42 1.14 2.15
N PRO A 354 21.93 0.01 1.59
CA PRO A 354 21.74 -0.34 0.19
C PRO A 354 20.26 -0.55 -0.18
N ASP A 355 19.47 -1.18 0.70
CA ASP A 355 18.05 -1.42 0.48
C ASP A 355 17.27 -0.11 0.19
N LYS A 356 17.66 1.00 0.85
CA LYS A 356 17.07 2.31 0.56
C LYS A 356 17.33 2.77 -0.89
N VAL A 357 18.50 2.47 -1.44
CA VAL A 357 18.83 2.76 -2.85
C VAL A 357 17.93 1.94 -3.76
N GLU A 358 17.91 0.62 -3.56
CA GLU A 358 17.11 -0.33 -4.37
C GLU A 358 15.62 0.02 -4.35
N GLN A 359 15.05 0.32 -3.17
CA GLN A 359 13.65 0.68 -3.06
C GLN A 359 13.32 2.02 -3.76
N LEU A 360 14.16 3.05 -3.63
CA LEU A 360 13.92 4.32 -4.32
C LEU A 360 14.01 4.16 -5.84
N GLU A 361 14.98 3.36 -6.33
CA GLU A 361 15.12 3.04 -7.76
C GLU A 361 13.91 2.24 -8.27
N LYS A 362 13.41 1.27 -7.50
CA LYS A 362 12.18 0.53 -7.79
C LYS A 362 10.99 1.47 -8.03
N TYR A 363 10.90 2.56 -7.27
CA TYR A 363 9.85 3.58 -7.43
C TYR A 363 10.22 4.69 -8.43
N GLY A 364 11.24 4.47 -9.27
CA GLY A 364 11.59 5.32 -10.42
C GLY A 364 12.37 6.58 -10.07
N ILE A 365 13.12 6.59 -8.97
CA ILE A 365 14.10 7.64 -8.65
C ILE A 365 15.47 7.21 -9.16
N THR A 366 16.14 8.05 -9.94
CA THR A 366 17.51 7.78 -10.39
C THR A 366 18.51 8.12 -9.30
N ILE A 367 19.31 7.14 -8.86
CA ILE A 367 20.37 7.36 -7.89
C ILE A 367 21.71 7.37 -8.62
N SER A 368 22.29 8.57 -8.82
CA SER A 368 23.57 8.73 -9.51
C SER A 368 24.75 8.25 -8.66
N SER A 369 24.69 8.44 -7.36
CA SER A 369 25.68 7.88 -6.43
C SER A 369 25.13 7.80 -5.00
N ARG A 370 25.65 6.84 -4.26
CA ARG A 370 25.50 6.74 -2.81
C ARG A 370 26.67 7.47 -2.13
N ILE A 371 26.37 8.38 -1.21
CA ILE A 371 27.34 9.06 -0.36
C ILE A 371 27.22 8.52 1.06
N SER A 372 28.36 8.10 1.64
CA SER A 372 28.39 7.59 3.02
C SER A 372 28.06 8.67 4.03
N ILE A 373 27.26 8.31 5.04
CA ILE A 373 26.91 9.17 6.18
C ILE A 373 27.18 8.42 7.49
N GLU A 374 28.35 7.79 7.57
CA GLU A 374 28.79 7.07 8.76
C GLU A 374 29.07 8.01 9.92
N ILE A 375 28.75 7.55 11.12
CA ILE A 375 29.02 8.20 12.40
C ILE A 375 29.92 7.26 13.20
N GLU A 376 30.89 7.82 13.91
CA GLU A 376 31.72 7.03 14.83
C GLU A 376 30.87 6.38 15.93
N ALA A 377 31.10 5.09 16.17
CA ALA A 377 30.39 4.35 17.18
C ALA A 377 30.71 4.88 18.59
N ASN A 378 29.69 5.04 19.40
CA ASN A 378 29.83 5.34 20.82
C ASN A 378 29.62 4.06 21.67
N PRO A 379 29.97 4.05 22.96
CA PRO A 379 29.86 2.87 23.81
C PRO A 379 28.41 2.32 23.96
N TYR A 380 27.40 3.12 23.65
CA TYR A 380 25.99 2.73 23.83
C TYR A 380 25.34 2.24 22.52
N ASP A 381 25.90 2.57 21.33
CA ASP A 381 25.35 2.19 20.03
C ASP A 381 26.21 1.20 19.24
N SER A 382 27.39 0.80 19.74
CA SER A 382 28.27 -0.14 19.07
C SER A 382 27.56 -1.43 18.67
N PHE A 383 26.82 -2.05 19.59
CA PHE A 383 26.04 -3.26 19.34
C PHE A 383 24.92 -3.05 18.31
N TYR A 384 24.28 -1.89 18.33
CA TYR A 384 23.29 -1.50 17.32
C TYR A 384 23.90 -1.34 15.93
N LEU A 385 25.05 -0.71 15.82
CA LEU A 385 25.76 -0.55 14.55
C LEU A 385 26.31 -1.87 14.01
N GLU A 386 26.80 -2.77 14.89
CA GLU A 386 27.19 -4.13 14.54
C GLU A 386 25.99 -4.92 13.97
N THR A 387 24.82 -4.85 14.60
CA THR A 387 23.59 -5.46 14.09
C THR A 387 23.23 -4.92 12.71
N LYS A 388 23.33 -3.60 12.51
CA LYS A 388 23.11 -2.98 11.18
C LYS A 388 24.07 -3.53 10.14
N LYS A 389 25.36 -3.64 10.46
CA LYS A 389 26.39 -4.15 9.54
C LYS A 389 26.19 -5.62 9.23
N ASN A 390 26.10 -6.46 10.27
CA ASN A 390 26.21 -7.90 10.14
C ASN A 390 24.90 -8.59 9.77
N ARG A 391 23.76 -8.03 10.18
CA ARG A 391 22.43 -8.65 10.04
C ARG A 391 21.48 -7.89 9.09
N MET A 392 21.77 -6.61 8.79
CA MET A 392 20.88 -5.77 8.00
C MET A 392 21.55 -5.19 6.75
N GLY A 393 22.74 -5.67 6.38
CA GLY A 393 23.43 -5.33 5.14
C GLY A 393 23.89 -3.87 5.01
N HIS A 394 23.93 -3.09 6.10
CA HIS A 394 24.45 -1.73 6.05
C HIS A 394 25.94 -1.70 5.72
N ILE A 395 26.34 -0.78 4.85
CA ILE A 395 27.74 -0.55 4.49
C ILE A 395 28.33 0.40 5.54
N LEU A 396 29.09 -0.16 6.48
CA LEU A 396 29.76 0.56 7.57
C LEU A 396 31.22 0.13 7.65
N ASN A 397 32.14 1.10 7.65
CA ASN A 397 33.59 0.89 7.85
C ASN A 397 33.89 0.89 9.37
N MET A 398 33.41 -0.10 10.08
CA MET A 398 33.78 -0.28 11.49
C MET A 398 35.15 -0.99 11.52
N GLU A 399 36.16 -0.33 12.08
CA GLU A 399 37.41 -1.02 12.42
C GLU A 399 37.12 -2.13 13.44
N GLU A 400 37.57 -3.34 13.15
CA GLU A 400 37.55 -4.43 14.13
C GLU A 400 38.50 -4.03 15.29
N LYS A 401 37.90 -3.79 16.47
CA LYS A 401 38.64 -3.54 17.70
C LYS A 401 39.06 -4.83 18.35
#